data_afc32d245053b95a57d9ae7a1e95edee
#
_entry.id   afc32d245053b95a57d9ae7a1e95edee
#
_cell.length_a   1.000
_cell.length_b   1.000
_cell.length_c   1.000
_cell.angle_alpha   90.00
_cell.angle_beta   90.00
_cell.angle_gamma   90.00
#
_symmetry.space_group_name_H-M   'P 1'
#
loop_
_entity.id
_entity.type
_entity.pdbx_description
1 polymer ?
#
loop_
_entity_poly.entity_id
_entity_poly.type
_entity_poly.pdbx_seq_one_letter_code
_entity_poly.pdbx_strand_id
1 'polypeptide(L)'
;PDPENGLFSFKTGMELVYMESTRYSSGLVYAIFKDNAGKRCIYGINMSGNGFVQEAKYENLNAPDFDKATSFAFHSQFPYMFYAVDNKVYLHNLGTNTTFPMDNVVLGDNEEVTMLKFNLYRQCSLDDLNNQSDEFMARQYELMVGSYNHSVLDNNGGKLGFYPVDGVNNSVTKRTEYSGFAKIKDVVYRERR
;
A
#
# COMPACT_ATOMS: atom_id res chain seq x y z
N PRO A 1 -17.94 9.51 20.22
CA PRO A 1 -18.22 10.07 18.91
C PRO A 1 -19.65 10.56 18.90
N ASP A 2 -19.81 11.78 18.48
CA ASP A 2 -21.11 12.42 18.41
C ASP A 2 -21.71 12.13 17.01
N PRO A 3 -22.73 11.29 16.89
CA PRO A 3 -23.33 10.97 15.62
C PRO A 3 -24.02 12.19 14.96
N GLU A 4 -24.27 13.25 15.72
CA GLU A 4 -24.88 14.47 15.20
C GLU A 4 -23.89 15.38 14.48
N ASN A 5 -22.59 15.22 14.73
CA ASN A 5 -21.52 16.03 14.12
C ASN A 5 -20.76 15.32 13.00
N GLY A 6 -21.18 14.16 12.54
CA GLY A 6 -20.55 13.43 11.44
C GLY A 6 -19.14 12.92 11.76
N LEU A 7 -18.74 12.87 13.01
CA LEU A 7 -17.45 12.37 13.43
C LEU A 7 -17.36 10.86 13.25
N PHE A 8 -16.20 10.39 12.78
CA PHE A 8 -15.95 8.97 12.61
C PHE A 8 -16.02 8.26 13.96
N SER A 9 -16.91 7.29 14.05
CA SER A 9 -17.13 6.46 15.23
C SER A 9 -16.66 5.05 14.94
N PHE A 10 -15.64 4.59 15.67
CA PHE A 10 -15.26 3.18 15.65
C PHE A 10 -16.42 2.36 16.22
N LYS A 11 -16.90 1.40 15.43
CA LYS A 11 -17.88 0.44 15.95
C LYS A 11 -17.22 -0.42 17.03
N THR A 12 -17.91 -0.64 18.14
CA THR A 12 -17.49 -1.59 19.16
C THR A 12 -17.25 -2.96 18.51
N GLY A 13 -16.11 -3.59 18.81
CA GLY A 13 -15.74 -4.89 18.24
C GLY A 13 -14.97 -4.84 16.93
N MET A 14 -14.44 -3.68 16.52
CA MET A 14 -13.51 -3.59 15.39
C MET A 14 -12.08 -3.35 15.88
N GLU A 15 -11.13 -4.06 15.27
CA GLU A 15 -9.70 -3.94 15.49
C GLU A 15 -9.05 -3.19 14.32
N LEU A 16 -8.21 -2.19 14.61
CA LEU A 16 -7.41 -1.53 13.59
C LEU A 16 -6.27 -2.47 13.15
N VAL A 17 -6.24 -2.81 11.86
CA VAL A 17 -5.21 -3.66 11.26
C VAL A 17 -4.08 -2.82 10.66
N TYR A 18 -4.43 -1.74 9.96
CA TYR A 18 -3.48 -0.89 9.24
C TYR A 18 -4.05 0.51 9.05
N MET A 19 -3.18 1.49 9.02
CA MET A 19 -3.55 2.88 8.72
C MET A 19 -2.43 3.58 7.97
N GLU A 20 -2.77 4.31 6.93
CA GLU A 20 -1.84 5.09 6.13
C GLU A 20 -2.44 6.44 5.72
N SER A 21 -1.66 7.49 5.87
CA SER A 21 -1.99 8.82 5.35
C SER A 21 -1.52 8.95 3.91
N THR A 22 -2.42 9.27 3.01
CA THR A 22 -2.06 9.56 1.62
C THR A 22 -1.73 11.04 1.47
N ARG A 23 -0.53 11.33 1.02
CA ARG A 23 0.08 12.68 1.06
C ARG A 23 -0.59 13.70 0.13
N TYR A 24 -1.33 13.26 -0.87
CA TYR A 24 -1.86 14.12 -1.94
C TYR A 24 -3.38 14.34 -1.91
N SER A 25 -4.11 13.54 -1.21
CA SER A 25 -5.51 13.88 -0.92
C SER A 25 -5.51 14.66 0.39
N SER A 26 -5.90 15.91 0.35
CA SER A 26 -5.97 16.86 1.45
C SER A 26 -6.38 16.25 2.80
N GLY A 27 -5.46 15.50 3.45
CA GLY A 27 -5.69 14.90 4.75
C GLY A 27 -6.42 13.55 4.78
N LEU A 28 -6.62 12.86 3.65
CA LEU A 28 -7.26 11.54 3.63
C LEU A 28 -6.35 10.47 4.24
N VAL A 29 -6.89 9.73 5.17
CA VAL A 29 -6.28 8.55 5.80
C VAL A 29 -7.09 7.33 5.41
N TYR A 30 -6.43 6.30 4.88
CA TYR A 30 -7.05 4.98 4.74
C TYR A 30 -6.78 4.15 5.98
N ALA A 31 -7.82 3.51 6.49
CA ALA A 31 -7.74 2.64 7.65
C ALA A 31 -8.44 1.31 7.37
N ILE A 32 -7.73 0.21 7.62
CA ILE A 32 -8.25 -1.15 7.49
C ILE A 32 -8.64 -1.63 8.88
N PHE A 33 -9.89 -2.04 9.02
CA PHE A 33 -10.43 -2.62 10.24
C PHE A 33 -10.84 -4.06 10.03
N LYS A 34 -10.77 -4.84 11.08
CA LYS A 34 -11.19 -6.23 11.15
C LYS A 34 -12.29 -6.35 12.21
N ASP A 35 -13.38 -7.02 11.89
CA ASP A 35 -14.45 -7.35 12.83
C ASP A 35 -14.13 -8.64 13.64
N ASN A 36 -15.01 -9.00 14.57
CA ASN A 36 -14.86 -10.19 15.40
C ASN A 36 -14.92 -11.51 14.62
N ALA A 37 -15.45 -11.51 13.39
CA ALA A 37 -15.43 -12.65 12.48
C ALA A 37 -14.14 -12.72 11.64
N GLY A 38 -13.24 -11.75 11.79
CA GLY A 38 -12.01 -11.64 11.03
C GLY A 38 -12.18 -10.96 9.67
N LYS A 39 -13.39 -10.53 9.30
CA LYS A 39 -13.67 -9.86 8.03
C LYS A 39 -13.16 -8.43 8.06
N ARG A 40 -12.51 -8.01 6.98
CA ARG A 40 -11.92 -6.69 6.85
C ARG A 40 -12.76 -5.75 6.00
N CYS A 41 -12.69 -4.48 6.37
CA CYS A 41 -13.23 -3.35 5.61
C CYS A 41 -12.24 -2.19 5.62
N ILE A 42 -12.39 -1.27 4.67
CA ILE A 42 -11.53 -0.09 4.55
C ILE A 42 -12.38 1.16 4.75
N TYR A 43 -11.87 2.10 5.51
CA TYR A 43 -12.43 3.44 5.66
C TYR A 43 -11.49 4.47 5.06
N GLY A 44 -12.04 5.39 4.27
CA GLY A 44 -11.42 6.65 3.92
C GLY A 44 -11.87 7.71 4.92
N ILE A 45 -10.93 8.27 5.67
CA ILE A 45 -11.19 9.19 6.77
C ILE A 45 -10.51 10.51 6.45
N ASN A 46 -11.27 11.59 6.41
CA ASN A 46 -10.73 12.94 6.30
C ASN A 46 -10.40 13.50 7.68
N MET A 47 -9.18 14.00 7.81
CA MET A 47 -8.70 14.69 9.02
C MET A 47 -8.82 16.21 8.80
N SER A 48 -10.02 16.75 8.82
CA SER A 48 -10.22 18.20 8.75
C SER A 48 -10.43 18.81 10.14
N GLY A 49 -9.79 19.93 10.38
CA GLY A 49 -9.78 20.86 11.51
C GLY A 49 -10.48 20.54 12.84
N ASN A 50 -11.64 19.94 12.84
CA ASN A 50 -12.44 19.66 14.05
C ASN A 50 -12.66 18.18 14.35
N GLY A 51 -11.97 17.25 13.65
CA GLY A 51 -12.12 15.83 13.89
C GLY A 51 -12.00 14.95 12.65
N PHE A 52 -12.36 13.69 12.80
CA PHE A 52 -12.32 12.69 11.74
C PHE A 52 -13.71 12.56 11.11
N VAL A 53 -13.80 12.77 9.81
CA VAL A 53 -15.03 12.55 9.03
C VAL A 53 -14.81 11.35 8.13
N GLN A 54 -15.72 10.38 8.20
CA GLN A 54 -15.73 9.28 7.25
C GLN A 54 -16.20 9.78 5.88
N GLU A 55 -15.32 9.74 4.87
CA GLU A 55 -15.68 10.10 3.49
C GLU A 55 -16.09 8.88 2.66
N ALA A 56 -15.49 7.73 2.93
CA ALA A 56 -15.77 6.52 2.20
C ALA A 56 -15.72 5.28 3.11
N LYS A 57 -16.48 4.26 2.74
CA LYS A 57 -16.43 2.94 3.34
C LYS A 57 -16.46 1.90 2.23
N TYR A 58 -15.49 1.01 2.24
CA TYR A 58 -15.38 -0.08 1.28
C TYR A 58 -15.58 -1.40 2.02
N GLU A 59 -16.70 -2.05 1.75
CA GLU A 59 -17.08 -3.35 2.30
C GLU A 59 -17.30 -4.35 1.16
N ASN A 60 -17.29 -5.63 1.49
CA ASN A 60 -17.49 -6.71 0.51
C ASN A 60 -16.55 -6.59 -0.70
N LEU A 61 -15.26 -6.37 -0.39
CA LEU A 61 -14.23 -6.25 -1.39
C LEU A 61 -14.11 -7.55 -2.20
N ASN A 62 -14.12 -7.41 -3.53
CA ASN A 62 -13.77 -8.51 -4.44
C ASN A 62 -12.24 -8.65 -4.48
N ALA A 63 -11.65 -8.99 -3.33
CA ALA A 63 -10.22 -9.04 -3.08
C ALA A 63 -9.84 -10.41 -2.52
N PRO A 64 -9.23 -11.31 -3.33
CA PRO A 64 -8.85 -12.65 -2.92
C PRO A 64 -8.00 -12.65 -1.65
N ASP A 65 -8.38 -13.45 -0.67
CA ASP A 65 -7.67 -13.65 0.60
C ASP A 65 -7.32 -12.36 1.39
N PHE A 66 -8.00 -11.24 1.12
CA PHE A 66 -7.74 -9.96 1.76
C PHE A 66 -7.79 -10.05 3.30
N ASP A 67 -8.66 -10.90 3.83
CA ASP A 67 -8.77 -11.10 5.28
C ASP A 67 -7.51 -11.75 5.90
N LYS A 68 -6.64 -12.36 5.08
CA LYS A 68 -5.36 -12.96 5.49
C LYS A 68 -4.16 -12.06 5.20
N ALA A 69 -4.35 -10.96 4.48
CA ALA A 69 -3.25 -10.10 4.05
C ALA A 69 -2.42 -9.58 5.22
N THR A 70 -1.10 -9.51 5.03
CA THR A 70 -0.14 -9.14 6.09
C THR A 70 0.53 -7.79 5.84
N SER A 71 0.51 -7.30 4.60
CA SER A 71 1.14 -6.05 4.20
C SER A 71 0.23 -5.25 3.28
N PHE A 72 0.27 -3.91 3.41
CA PHE A 72 -0.60 -3.01 2.68
C PHE A 72 0.16 -1.74 2.28
N ALA A 73 -0.26 -1.13 1.16
CA ALA A 73 0.14 0.22 0.77
C ALA A 73 -0.98 0.86 -0.05
N PHE A 74 -1.27 2.13 0.20
CA PHE A 74 -2.26 2.89 -0.56
C PHE A 74 -1.59 3.85 -1.53
N HIS A 75 -2.13 3.95 -2.74
CA HIS A 75 -1.68 4.91 -3.73
C HIS A 75 -2.16 6.31 -3.35
N SER A 76 -1.28 7.30 -3.53
CA SER A 76 -1.56 8.68 -3.11
C SER A 76 -2.57 9.42 -3.99
N GLN A 77 -2.66 9.09 -5.27
CA GLN A 77 -3.48 9.82 -6.24
C GLN A 77 -4.64 9.02 -6.82
N PHE A 78 -4.52 7.70 -6.81
CA PHE A 78 -5.55 6.81 -7.35
C PHE A 78 -6.19 5.98 -6.24
N PRO A 79 -7.43 5.54 -6.39
CA PRO A 79 -8.10 4.70 -5.40
C PRO A 79 -7.59 3.25 -5.47
N TYR A 80 -6.27 3.09 -5.36
CA TYR A 80 -5.59 1.79 -5.42
C TYR A 80 -5.01 1.41 -4.07
N MET A 81 -5.22 0.17 -3.71
CA MET A 81 -4.58 -0.47 -2.57
C MET A 81 -3.76 -1.65 -3.09
N PHE A 82 -2.50 -1.72 -2.67
CA PHE A 82 -1.71 -2.94 -2.78
C PHE A 82 -1.82 -3.71 -1.48
N TYR A 83 -1.96 -5.01 -1.58
CA TYR A 83 -1.91 -5.90 -0.41
C TYR A 83 -1.18 -7.19 -0.75
N ALA A 84 -0.63 -7.85 0.27
CA ALA A 84 0.11 -9.08 0.11
C ALA A 84 -0.46 -10.19 0.99
N VAL A 85 -0.52 -11.38 0.43
CA VAL A 85 -0.84 -12.63 1.11
C VAL A 85 0.27 -13.62 0.80
N ASP A 86 1.00 -14.05 1.82
CA ASP A 86 2.17 -14.92 1.70
C ASP A 86 3.21 -14.33 0.71
N ASN A 87 3.45 -15.00 -0.42
CA ASN A 87 4.37 -14.59 -1.47
C ASN A 87 3.69 -13.89 -2.66
N LYS A 88 2.42 -13.52 -2.56
CA LYS A 88 1.65 -12.89 -3.64
C LYS A 88 1.30 -11.47 -3.32
N VAL A 89 1.42 -10.60 -4.32
CA VAL A 89 1.01 -9.20 -4.24
C VAL A 89 -0.16 -8.95 -5.18
N TYR A 90 -1.12 -8.18 -4.73
CA TYR A 90 -2.32 -7.80 -5.47
C TYR A 90 -2.47 -6.28 -5.50
N LEU A 91 -2.99 -5.75 -6.60
CA LEU A 91 -3.54 -4.41 -6.70
C LEU A 91 -5.06 -4.50 -6.66
N HIS A 92 -5.69 -3.80 -5.74
CA HIS A 92 -7.13 -3.66 -5.66
C HIS A 92 -7.55 -2.23 -5.98
N ASN A 93 -8.40 -2.06 -6.99
CA ASN A 93 -9.00 -0.78 -7.32
C ASN A 93 -10.27 -0.58 -6.48
N LEU A 94 -10.21 0.33 -5.52
CA LEU A 94 -11.32 0.64 -4.61
C LEU A 94 -12.50 1.29 -5.35
N GLY A 95 -12.26 1.99 -6.45
CA GLY A 95 -13.31 2.65 -7.23
C GLY A 95 -14.16 1.67 -8.04
N THR A 96 -13.56 0.59 -8.55
CA THR A 96 -14.25 -0.42 -9.38
C THR A 96 -14.50 -1.73 -8.66
N ASN A 97 -13.98 -1.89 -7.43
CA ASN A 97 -14.00 -3.12 -6.65
C ASN A 97 -13.41 -4.33 -7.42
N THR A 98 -12.31 -4.10 -8.14
CA THR A 98 -11.65 -5.12 -8.98
C THR A 98 -10.23 -5.36 -8.49
N THR A 99 -9.78 -6.62 -8.49
CA THR A 99 -8.43 -7.01 -8.07
C THR A 99 -7.64 -7.60 -9.22
N PHE A 100 -6.37 -7.23 -9.29
CA PHE A 100 -5.39 -7.69 -10.27
C PHE A 100 -4.20 -8.32 -9.54
N PRO A 101 -3.79 -9.56 -9.89
CA PRO A 101 -2.55 -10.12 -9.38
C PRO A 101 -1.35 -9.38 -9.97
N MET A 102 -0.34 -9.13 -9.16
CA MET A 102 0.91 -8.50 -9.61
C MET A 102 1.93 -9.59 -9.98
N ASP A 103 1.68 -10.29 -11.09
CA ASP A 103 2.45 -11.46 -11.53
C ASP A 103 3.94 -11.16 -11.80
N ASN A 104 4.28 -9.89 -12.02
CA ASN A 104 5.67 -9.45 -12.18
C ASN A 104 6.43 -9.31 -10.84
N VAL A 105 5.74 -9.43 -9.70
CA VAL A 105 6.36 -9.58 -8.39
C VAL A 105 6.57 -11.07 -8.13
N VAL A 106 7.68 -11.59 -8.65
CA VAL A 106 7.99 -13.02 -8.58
C VAL A 106 8.78 -13.31 -7.30
N LEU A 107 8.18 -14.05 -6.39
CA LEU A 107 8.78 -14.52 -5.15
C LEU A 107 8.79 -16.06 -5.12
N GLY A 108 9.78 -16.64 -4.46
CA GLY A 108 9.88 -18.10 -4.30
C GLY A 108 8.88 -18.68 -3.30
N ASP A 109 8.69 -20.00 -3.32
CA ASP A 109 7.75 -20.69 -2.42
C ASP A 109 8.08 -20.52 -0.92
N ASN A 110 9.35 -20.29 -0.60
CA ASN A 110 9.81 -20.04 0.77
C ASN A 110 10.01 -18.55 1.08
N GLU A 111 9.51 -17.69 0.23
CA GLU A 111 9.52 -16.25 0.45
C GLU A 111 8.16 -15.75 0.90
N GLU A 112 8.16 -14.78 1.79
CA GLU A 112 6.98 -14.03 2.20
C GLU A 112 7.19 -12.54 1.95
N VAL A 113 6.12 -11.83 1.64
CA VAL A 113 6.14 -10.37 1.63
C VAL A 113 6.11 -9.87 3.08
N THR A 114 7.08 -9.06 3.44
CA THR A 114 7.22 -8.52 4.80
C THR A 114 6.83 -7.07 4.92
N MET A 115 6.81 -6.36 3.78
CA MET A 115 6.47 -4.94 3.71
C MET A 115 6.02 -4.57 2.30
N LEU A 116 4.95 -3.79 2.23
CA LEU A 116 4.60 -3.00 1.05
C LEU A 116 4.67 -1.52 1.43
N LYS A 117 5.24 -0.72 0.56
CA LYS A 117 5.24 0.73 0.75
C LYS A 117 5.23 1.43 -0.59
N PHE A 118 4.44 2.46 -0.69
CA PHE A 118 4.40 3.28 -1.88
C PHE A 118 5.45 4.38 -1.80
N ASN A 119 6.26 4.53 -2.84
CA ASN A 119 7.17 5.66 -2.93
C ASN A 119 6.37 6.90 -3.32
N LEU A 120 6.00 7.67 -2.30
CA LEU A 120 5.07 8.80 -2.42
C LEU A 120 5.76 10.10 -2.77
N TYR A 121 7.09 10.15 -2.75
CA TYR A 121 7.76 11.41 -2.76
C TYR A 121 8.99 11.43 -3.63
N ARG A 122 8.89 12.23 -4.67
CA ARG A 122 10.03 12.84 -5.32
C ARG A 122 9.87 14.35 -5.26
N GLN A 123 10.86 15.02 -4.74
CA GLN A 123 10.99 16.45 -4.94
C GLN A 123 11.48 16.65 -6.38
N CYS A 124 10.59 17.10 -7.25
CA CYS A 124 10.91 17.37 -8.65
C CYS A 124 11.51 18.74 -8.78
N SER A 125 12.48 18.89 -9.64
CA SER A 125 12.82 20.20 -10.19
C SER A 125 11.67 20.70 -11.09
N LEU A 126 11.61 21.99 -11.36
CA LEU A 126 10.66 22.54 -12.34
C LEU A 126 10.85 21.92 -13.73
N ASP A 127 12.08 21.54 -14.07
CA ASP A 127 12.40 20.88 -15.34
C ASP A 127 11.82 19.44 -15.38
N ASP A 128 11.84 18.72 -14.27
CA ASP A 128 11.20 17.41 -14.16
C ASP A 128 9.68 17.51 -14.31
N LEU A 129 9.04 18.54 -13.75
CA LEU A 129 7.60 18.78 -13.89
C LEU A 129 7.19 19.10 -15.33
N ASN A 130 8.07 19.79 -16.07
CA ASN A 130 7.84 20.14 -17.48
C ASN A 130 8.12 18.96 -18.42
N ASN A 131 8.97 18.02 -18.02
CA ASN A 131 9.48 16.98 -18.90
C ASN A 131 8.79 15.63 -18.76
N GLN A 132 7.85 15.46 -17.85
CA GLN A 132 7.01 14.27 -17.57
C GLN A 132 7.49 12.96 -18.27
N SER A 133 8.81 12.70 -18.17
CA SER A 133 9.38 11.51 -18.79
C SER A 133 8.82 10.25 -18.12
N ASP A 134 8.74 9.15 -18.85
CA ASP A 134 8.28 7.86 -18.31
C ASP A 134 9.09 7.44 -17.07
N GLU A 135 10.39 7.76 -17.06
CA GLU A 135 11.26 7.51 -15.91
C GLU A 135 10.87 8.34 -14.68
N PHE A 136 10.50 9.58 -14.88
CA PHE A 136 10.03 10.46 -13.82
C PHE A 136 8.69 9.97 -13.25
N MET A 137 7.73 9.65 -14.12
CA MET A 137 6.43 9.12 -13.71
C MET A 137 6.57 7.78 -12.98
N ALA A 138 7.44 6.89 -13.46
CA ALA A 138 7.73 5.61 -12.81
C ALA A 138 8.28 5.79 -11.38
N ARG A 139 9.14 6.78 -11.16
CA ARG A 139 9.69 7.06 -9.82
C ARG A 139 8.68 7.67 -8.87
N GLN A 140 7.68 8.39 -9.37
CA GLN A 140 6.59 8.91 -8.55
C GLN A 140 5.65 7.82 -8.07
N TYR A 141 5.44 6.77 -8.90
CA TYR A 141 4.45 5.74 -8.71
C TYR A 141 5.10 4.35 -8.57
N GLU A 142 6.04 4.24 -7.66
CA GLU A 142 6.81 3.02 -7.46
C GLU A 142 6.37 2.30 -6.18
N LEU A 143 6.01 1.03 -6.31
CA LEU A 143 5.78 0.15 -5.18
C LEU A 143 7.11 -0.44 -4.70
N MET A 144 7.42 -0.28 -3.44
CA MET A 144 8.50 -0.99 -2.77
C MET A 144 7.95 -2.26 -2.12
N VAL A 145 8.59 -3.38 -2.42
CA VAL A 145 8.24 -4.70 -1.88
C VAL A 145 9.42 -5.22 -1.08
N GLY A 146 9.25 -5.31 0.23
CA GLY A 146 10.15 -6.06 1.09
C GLY A 146 9.72 -7.51 1.13
N SER A 147 10.64 -8.44 0.96
CA SER A 147 10.41 -9.88 1.12
C SER A 147 11.48 -10.54 1.97
N TYR A 148 11.20 -11.74 2.46
CA TYR A 148 12.14 -12.53 3.22
C TYR A 148 12.08 -13.99 2.80
N ASN A 149 13.25 -14.54 2.43
CA ASN A 149 13.40 -15.95 2.09
C ASN A 149 13.84 -16.74 3.32
N HIS A 150 12.98 -17.61 3.80
CA HIS A 150 13.22 -18.45 4.98
C HIS A 150 14.23 -19.56 4.76
N SER A 151 14.61 -19.85 3.52
CA SER A 151 15.63 -20.87 3.20
C SER A 151 17.05 -20.32 3.28
N VAL A 152 17.23 -19.00 3.39
CA VAL A 152 18.55 -18.37 3.51
C VAL A 152 18.99 -18.38 4.97
N LEU A 153 20.17 -18.96 5.22
CA LEU A 153 20.77 -18.96 6.54
C LEU A 153 21.35 -17.58 6.89
N ASP A 154 21.72 -17.40 8.16
CA ASP A 154 22.41 -16.22 8.67
C ASP A 154 21.62 -14.90 8.63
N ASN A 155 20.29 -14.99 8.61
CA ASN A 155 19.40 -13.81 8.65
C ASN A 155 19.58 -12.81 7.49
N ASN A 156 20.07 -13.30 6.34
CA ASN A 156 20.33 -12.50 5.14
C ASN A 156 19.32 -12.73 4.01
N GLY A 157 18.17 -13.35 4.34
CA GLY A 157 17.11 -13.67 3.36
C GLY A 157 16.27 -12.47 2.91
N GLY A 158 16.52 -11.27 3.44
CA GLY A 158 15.76 -10.07 3.13
C GLY A 158 16.13 -9.49 1.76
N LYS A 159 15.08 -9.09 1.01
CA LYS A 159 15.18 -8.41 -0.28
C LYS A 159 14.31 -7.16 -0.28
N LEU A 160 14.68 -6.18 -1.07
CA LEU A 160 13.92 -4.97 -1.34
C LEU A 160 13.83 -4.76 -2.85
N GLY A 161 12.65 -4.98 -3.39
CA GLY A 161 12.34 -4.76 -4.80
C GLY A 161 11.63 -3.43 -5.03
N PHE A 162 11.87 -2.82 -6.18
CA PHE A 162 11.28 -1.56 -6.62
C PHE A 162 10.52 -1.79 -7.92
N TYR A 163 9.22 -1.49 -7.91
CA TYR A 163 8.29 -1.81 -8.98
C TYR A 163 7.49 -0.58 -9.40
N PRO A 164 7.88 0.12 -10.48
CA PRO A 164 7.04 1.13 -11.10
C PRO A 164 5.63 0.62 -11.37
N VAL A 165 4.64 1.45 -11.07
CA VAL A 165 3.22 1.11 -11.23
C VAL A 165 2.70 1.67 -12.55
N ASP A 166 2.10 0.83 -13.36
CA ASP A 166 1.32 1.21 -14.52
C ASP A 166 -0.17 1.22 -14.15
N GLY A 167 -0.70 2.40 -13.89
CA GLY A 167 -2.09 2.58 -13.53
C GLY A 167 -3.07 2.38 -14.69
N VAL A 168 -2.59 2.42 -15.95
CA VAL A 168 -3.43 2.17 -17.13
C VAL A 168 -3.67 0.67 -17.31
N ASN A 169 -2.61 -0.11 -17.19
CA ASN A 169 -2.67 -1.57 -17.36
C ASN A 169 -2.86 -2.33 -16.04
N ASN A 170 -2.99 -1.64 -14.91
CA ASN A 170 -3.13 -2.23 -13.57
C ASN A 170 -2.04 -3.27 -13.28
N SER A 171 -0.81 -2.92 -13.57
CA SER A 171 0.36 -3.78 -13.45
C SER A 171 1.54 -3.08 -12.81
N VAL A 172 2.57 -3.84 -12.49
CA VAL A 172 3.86 -3.33 -12.02
C VAL A 172 4.99 -3.95 -12.86
N THR A 173 6.11 -3.23 -12.98
CA THR A 173 7.30 -3.74 -13.66
C THR A 173 8.50 -3.69 -12.71
N LYS A 174 9.26 -4.77 -12.60
CA LYS A 174 10.45 -4.78 -11.74
C LYS A 174 11.54 -3.89 -12.33
N ARG A 175 11.96 -2.85 -11.62
CA ARG A 175 13.07 -1.97 -11.99
C ARG A 175 14.39 -2.44 -11.41
N THR A 176 14.42 -2.72 -10.12
CA THR A 176 15.62 -3.17 -9.42
C THR A 176 15.26 -3.92 -8.14
N GLU A 177 16.21 -4.68 -7.64
CA GLU A 177 16.10 -5.39 -6.36
C GLU A 177 17.46 -5.39 -5.66
N TYR A 178 17.43 -5.22 -4.37
CA TYR A 178 18.58 -5.36 -3.48
C TYR A 178 18.34 -6.53 -2.53
N SER A 179 19.38 -7.27 -2.21
CA SER A 179 19.30 -8.47 -1.35
C SER A 179 20.39 -8.44 -0.27
N GLY A 180 20.35 -9.42 0.62
CA GLY A 180 21.32 -9.56 1.71
C GLY A 180 20.96 -8.77 2.97
N PHE A 181 19.68 -8.41 3.12
CA PHE A 181 19.17 -7.76 4.31
C PHE A 181 18.65 -8.78 5.33
N ALA A 182 18.56 -8.38 6.59
CA ALA A 182 17.66 -8.99 7.55
C ALA A 182 16.20 -8.79 7.12
N LYS A 183 15.25 -9.39 7.83
CA LYS A 183 13.82 -9.23 7.55
C LYS A 183 13.41 -7.75 7.62
N ILE A 184 13.06 -7.19 6.46
CA ILE A 184 12.68 -5.78 6.33
C ILE A 184 11.23 -5.61 6.81
N LYS A 185 11.01 -4.68 7.76
CA LYS A 185 9.69 -4.37 8.27
C LYS A 185 9.19 -3.00 7.83
N ASP A 186 10.09 -2.08 7.55
CA ASP A 186 9.78 -0.75 7.03
C ASP A 186 11.00 -0.14 6.32
N VAL A 187 10.73 0.80 5.42
CA VAL A 187 11.74 1.57 4.68
C VAL A 187 11.35 3.04 4.71
N VAL A 188 12.31 3.88 5.06
CA VAL A 188 12.15 5.33 4.95
C VAL A 188 12.94 5.81 3.75
N TYR A 189 12.24 6.30 2.75
CA TYR A 189 12.88 6.99 1.63
C TYR A 189 13.21 8.41 2.03
N ARG A 190 14.47 8.78 1.89
CA ARG A 190 14.95 10.14 2.12
C ARG A 190 15.69 10.61 0.89
N GLU A 191 15.13 11.59 0.22
CA GLU A 191 15.84 12.26 -0.86
C GLU A 191 17.01 13.08 -0.29
N ARG A 192 18.22 12.88 -0.83
CA ARG A 192 19.32 13.80 -0.54
C ARG A 192 19.09 15.08 -1.35
N ARG A 193 19.01 16.18 -0.67
CA ARG A 193 19.09 17.53 -1.27
C ARG A 193 20.51 17.83 -1.69
#